data_6b878c8ab53b0c74c5700411b0bf8aa6
#
_entry.id   6b878c8ab53b0c74c5700411b0bf8aa6
#
_cell.length_a   1.000
_cell.length_b   1.000
_cell.length_c   1.000
_cell.angle_alpha   90.00
_cell.angle_beta   90.00
_cell.angle_gamma   90.00
#
_symmetry.space_group_name_H-M   'P 1'
#
loop_
_entity.id
_entity.type
_entity.pdbx_description
1 polymer ?
#
loop_
_entity_poly.entity_id
_entity_poly.type
_entity_poly.pdbx_seq_one_letter_code
_entity_poly.pdbx_strand_id
1 'polypeptide(L)'
;MRKAVRMKTKSPNLALAETLKGGVIMDVTTPEQAKIAEDAGACAVMALERVPADIRAAGGVSRMSDPGMIRSIQEAVKIPVMAKCRIGHIVEARILEAIGIDMIDESEVLSPADDALHVDKRKFSVPFVCGARDLGEALRRAGEGAMMLRTKGEAGTGDVVQAVRHLRKIEQEIRWLTGLREDELYDAAKKLAAPLDLVKKVHEEGRLPVVNFSAGGVATPADAALMMELGAEGVFVGSGIFKSGDPAKRAKAIVQAVACWRDAEKLAELSSGLGEAMVGINPDEIRTIMEARGV
;
A
#
# COMPACT_ATOMS: atom_id res chain seq x y z
N MET A 1 -6.65 -25.64 -39.72
CA MET A 1 -7.39 -25.26 -38.51
C MET A 1 -6.40 -24.58 -37.54
N ARG A 2 -6.39 -23.26 -37.45
CA ARG A 2 -5.50 -22.50 -36.51
C ARG A 2 -6.20 -22.46 -35.15
N LYS A 3 -5.59 -23.07 -34.12
CA LYS A 3 -6.03 -22.94 -32.73
C LYS A 3 -5.88 -21.49 -32.30
N ALA A 4 -7.02 -20.80 -32.08
CA ALA A 4 -7.02 -19.48 -31.45
C ALA A 4 -6.45 -19.62 -30.03
N VAL A 5 -5.33 -18.95 -29.77
CA VAL A 5 -4.78 -18.77 -28.44
C VAL A 5 -5.76 -17.86 -27.70
N ARG A 6 -6.52 -18.46 -26.79
CA ARG A 6 -7.43 -17.73 -25.89
C ARG A 6 -6.56 -16.90 -24.94
N MET A 7 -6.41 -15.61 -25.23
CA MET A 7 -5.85 -14.67 -24.25
C MET A 7 -6.68 -14.78 -22.97
N LYS A 8 -6.05 -15.23 -21.88
CA LYS A 8 -6.65 -15.18 -20.54
C LYS A 8 -6.92 -13.71 -20.24
N THR A 9 -8.17 -13.29 -20.29
CA THR A 9 -8.60 -12.00 -19.77
C THR A 9 -8.23 -11.97 -18.29
N LYS A 10 -7.41 -10.98 -17.89
CA LYS A 10 -7.12 -10.70 -16.47
C LYS A 10 -8.46 -10.54 -15.75
N SER A 11 -8.58 -11.04 -14.51
CA SER A 11 -9.79 -10.81 -13.72
C SER A 11 -10.02 -9.29 -13.60
N PRO A 12 -11.27 -8.81 -13.59
CA PRO A 12 -11.57 -7.38 -13.45
C PRO A 12 -10.86 -6.73 -12.26
N ASN A 13 -10.66 -7.48 -11.19
CA ASN A 13 -10.03 -7.04 -9.94
C ASN A 13 -8.52 -6.79 -10.07
N LEU A 14 -7.81 -7.60 -10.88
CA LEU A 14 -6.39 -7.35 -11.16
C LEU A 14 -6.23 -6.12 -12.07
N ALA A 15 -7.22 -5.83 -12.92
CA ALA A 15 -7.19 -4.68 -13.79
C ALA A 15 -7.18 -3.35 -13.01
N LEU A 16 -7.95 -3.23 -11.91
CA LEU A 16 -7.95 -2.02 -11.09
C LEU A 16 -6.55 -1.74 -10.51
N ALA A 17 -5.91 -2.71 -9.84
CA ALA A 17 -4.58 -2.54 -9.26
C ALA A 17 -3.54 -2.11 -10.32
N GLU A 18 -3.58 -2.70 -11.51
CA GLU A 18 -2.68 -2.33 -12.62
C GLU A 18 -2.90 -0.90 -13.12
N THR A 19 -4.14 -0.37 -13.10
CA THR A 19 -4.43 1.00 -13.50
C THR A 19 -3.92 2.05 -12.53
N LEU A 20 -3.62 1.67 -11.29
CA LEU A 20 -3.12 2.58 -10.27
C LEU A 20 -1.60 2.77 -10.31
N LYS A 21 -0.87 1.97 -11.09
CA LYS A 21 0.60 2.07 -11.22
C LYS A 21 1.06 3.47 -11.62
N GLY A 22 2.15 3.91 -11.01
CA GLY A 22 2.69 5.24 -11.21
C GLY A 22 1.91 6.34 -10.49
N GLY A 23 0.92 5.96 -9.67
CA GLY A 23 0.05 6.89 -8.96
C GLY A 23 0.37 7.04 -7.48
N VAL A 24 -0.38 7.95 -6.87
CA VAL A 24 -0.36 8.22 -5.43
C VAL A 24 -1.74 7.92 -4.86
N ILE A 25 -1.80 7.09 -3.82
CA ILE A 25 -3.01 6.82 -3.05
C ILE A 25 -2.91 7.63 -1.76
N MET A 26 -3.92 8.43 -1.45
CA MET A 26 -3.90 9.34 -0.30
C MET A 26 -4.88 8.90 0.79
N ASP A 27 -4.39 8.79 2.03
CA ASP A 27 -5.23 8.60 3.20
C ASP A 27 -6.02 9.88 3.49
N VAL A 28 -7.33 9.79 3.61
CA VAL A 28 -8.24 10.92 3.83
C VAL A 28 -9.23 10.61 4.95
N THR A 29 -9.60 11.63 5.72
CA THR A 29 -10.54 11.48 6.85
C THR A 29 -11.84 12.23 6.66
N THR A 30 -11.93 13.09 5.64
CA THR A 30 -13.14 13.85 5.31
C THR A 30 -13.35 13.96 3.80
N PRO A 31 -14.59 14.26 3.34
CA PRO A 31 -14.88 14.56 1.94
C PRO A 31 -14.02 15.68 1.36
N GLU A 32 -13.71 16.72 2.15
CA GLU A 32 -12.89 17.86 1.73
C GLU A 32 -11.45 17.42 1.45
N GLN A 33 -10.86 16.58 2.32
CA GLN A 33 -9.54 16.00 2.09
C GLN A 33 -9.52 15.10 0.84
N ALA A 34 -10.59 14.35 0.61
CA ALA A 34 -10.73 13.53 -0.60
C ALA A 34 -10.76 14.39 -1.87
N LYS A 35 -11.44 15.54 -1.84
CA LYS A 35 -11.40 16.50 -2.95
C LYS A 35 -10.02 17.08 -3.17
N ILE A 36 -9.31 17.46 -2.11
CA ILE A 36 -7.91 17.93 -2.22
C ILE A 36 -7.04 16.86 -2.89
N ALA A 37 -7.21 15.59 -2.51
CA ALA A 37 -6.46 14.47 -3.10
C ALA A 37 -6.81 14.29 -4.60
N GLU A 38 -8.09 14.29 -4.96
CA GLU A 38 -8.54 14.19 -6.35
C GLU A 38 -8.02 15.35 -7.20
N ASP A 39 -8.16 16.59 -6.71
CA ASP A 39 -7.69 17.80 -7.40
C ASP A 39 -6.16 17.85 -7.55
N ALA A 40 -5.43 17.23 -6.64
CA ALA A 40 -3.98 17.05 -6.74
C ALA A 40 -3.56 15.99 -7.76
N GLY A 41 -4.49 15.14 -8.24
CA GLY A 41 -4.24 14.07 -9.19
C GLY A 41 -3.92 12.72 -8.54
N ALA A 42 -4.40 12.47 -7.31
CA ALA A 42 -4.32 11.15 -6.70
C ALA A 42 -5.03 10.10 -7.58
N CYS A 43 -4.48 8.89 -7.67
CA CYS A 43 -5.10 7.80 -8.43
C CYS A 43 -6.21 7.08 -7.65
N ALA A 44 -6.22 7.20 -6.32
CA ALA A 44 -7.25 6.71 -5.41
C ALA A 44 -7.12 7.40 -4.05
N VAL A 45 -8.14 7.26 -3.21
CA VAL A 45 -8.09 7.67 -1.79
C VAL A 45 -8.36 6.47 -0.88
N MET A 46 -7.78 6.52 0.33
CA MET A 46 -8.01 5.56 1.40
C MET A 46 -8.81 6.25 2.51
N ALA A 47 -10.06 5.86 2.69
CA ALA A 47 -10.95 6.42 3.71
C ALA A 47 -10.59 5.89 5.11
N LEU A 48 -10.28 6.79 6.04
CA LEU A 48 -9.91 6.51 7.42
C LEU A 48 -10.61 7.48 8.37
N GLU A 49 -10.97 7.04 9.57
CA GLU A 49 -11.42 7.97 10.62
C GLU A 49 -10.27 8.80 11.20
N ARG A 50 -9.06 8.23 11.20
CA ARG A 50 -7.84 8.86 11.72
C ARG A 50 -6.66 8.47 10.84
N VAL A 51 -5.85 9.44 10.49
CA VAL A 51 -4.56 9.14 9.84
C VAL A 51 -3.63 8.38 10.81
N PRO A 52 -2.67 7.58 10.30
CA PRO A 52 -1.83 6.75 11.16
C PRO A 52 -1.12 7.48 12.30
N ALA A 53 -0.70 8.74 12.11
CA ALA A 53 -0.10 9.56 13.17
C ALA A 53 -1.06 9.79 14.34
N ASP A 54 -2.35 10.02 14.07
CA ASP A 54 -3.38 10.20 15.11
C ASP A 54 -3.73 8.89 15.80
N ILE A 55 -3.72 7.76 15.08
CA ILE A 55 -3.89 6.42 15.67
C ILE A 55 -2.78 6.17 16.70
N ARG A 56 -1.51 6.53 16.37
CA ARG A 56 -0.39 6.41 17.31
C ARG A 56 -0.57 7.28 18.54
N ALA A 57 -0.94 8.55 18.34
CA ALA A 57 -1.14 9.50 19.43
C ALA A 57 -2.26 9.06 20.38
N ALA A 58 -3.30 8.40 19.86
CA ALA A 58 -4.42 7.89 20.66
C ALA A 58 -4.06 6.64 21.48
N GLY A 59 -2.99 5.91 21.15
CA GLY A 59 -2.44 4.78 21.91
C GLY A 59 -3.39 3.59 22.12
N GLY A 60 -4.47 3.53 21.35
CA GLY A 60 -5.57 2.60 21.58
C GLY A 60 -5.86 1.62 20.44
N VAL A 61 -6.94 0.87 20.62
CA VAL A 61 -7.44 -0.05 19.60
C VAL A 61 -8.04 0.74 18.44
N SER A 62 -7.58 0.46 17.23
CA SER A 62 -8.08 1.04 15.98
C SER A 62 -8.89 -0.01 15.20
N ARG A 63 -10.05 0.39 14.67
CA ARG A 63 -11.00 -0.48 13.98
C ARG A 63 -11.35 0.06 12.60
N MET A 64 -12.14 -0.70 11.85
CA MET A 64 -12.76 -0.24 10.60
C MET A 64 -13.49 1.09 10.83
N SER A 65 -13.37 1.99 9.87
CA SER A 65 -14.04 3.29 9.88
C SER A 65 -15.56 3.16 9.73
N ASP A 66 -16.29 4.17 10.19
CA ASP A 66 -17.74 4.23 10.06
C ASP A 66 -18.19 4.16 8.59
N PRO A 67 -19.11 3.25 8.23
CA PRO A 67 -19.59 3.10 6.85
C PRO A 67 -20.28 4.37 6.29
N GLY A 68 -20.89 5.19 7.13
CA GLY A 68 -21.51 6.47 6.73
C GLY A 68 -20.45 7.48 6.31
N MET A 69 -19.35 7.58 7.07
CA MET A 69 -18.21 8.41 6.71
C MET A 69 -17.56 7.94 5.39
N ILE A 70 -17.38 6.63 5.21
CA ILE A 70 -16.83 6.08 3.97
C ILE A 70 -17.72 6.46 2.78
N ARG A 71 -19.05 6.31 2.89
CA ARG A 71 -19.99 6.71 1.85
C ARG A 71 -19.94 8.19 1.52
N SER A 72 -19.79 9.07 2.52
CA SER A 72 -19.67 10.51 2.26
C SER A 72 -18.41 10.84 1.45
N ILE A 73 -17.32 10.10 1.63
CA ILE A 73 -16.12 10.21 0.81
C ILE A 73 -16.37 9.66 -0.60
N GLN A 74 -17.03 8.50 -0.76
CA GLN A 74 -17.38 7.93 -2.06
C GLN A 74 -18.24 8.90 -2.89
N GLU A 75 -19.18 9.60 -2.25
CA GLU A 75 -20.04 10.59 -2.91
C GLU A 75 -19.28 11.87 -3.31
N ALA A 76 -18.18 12.19 -2.65
CA ALA A 76 -17.42 13.40 -2.89
C ALA A 76 -16.47 13.33 -4.07
N VAL A 77 -15.96 12.15 -4.44
CA VAL A 77 -14.92 11.97 -5.46
C VAL A 77 -15.31 10.97 -6.53
N LYS A 78 -14.65 11.05 -7.69
CA LYS A 78 -14.83 10.13 -8.83
C LYS A 78 -13.73 9.09 -8.94
N ILE A 79 -12.59 9.32 -8.24
CA ILE A 79 -11.49 8.36 -8.19
C ILE A 79 -11.84 7.21 -7.23
N PRO A 80 -11.24 6.02 -7.40
CA PRO A 80 -11.48 4.87 -6.53
C PRO A 80 -11.31 5.20 -5.04
N VAL A 81 -12.20 4.65 -4.21
CA VAL A 81 -12.16 4.78 -2.75
C VAL A 81 -11.86 3.44 -2.14
N MET A 82 -10.80 3.40 -1.35
CA MET A 82 -10.38 2.24 -0.56
C MET A 82 -10.75 2.45 0.91
N ALA A 83 -10.89 1.35 1.66
CA ALA A 83 -11.02 1.39 3.12
C ALA A 83 -10.32 0.21 3.77
N LYS A 84 -10.01 0.34 5.08
CA LYS A 84 -9.26 -0.66 5.84
C LYS A 84 -10.18 -1.56 6.67
N CYS A 85 -9.91 -2.86 6.64
CA CYS A 85 -10.39 -3.80 7.65
C CYS A 85 -9.23 -4.28 8.54
N ARG A 86 -9.54 -4.74 9.73
CA ARG A 86 -8.57 -5.36 10.64
C ARG A 86 -8.11 -6.71 10.08
N ILE A 87 -6.86 -7.06 10.33
CA ILE A 87 -6.31 -8.38 9.98
C ILE A 87 -7.19 -9.47 10.59
N GLY A 88 -7.62 -10.43 9.75
CA GLY A 88 -8.46 -11.57 10.12
C GLY A 88 -9.95 -11.24 10.33
N HIS A 89 -10.36 -9.99 10.23
CA HIS A 89 -11.75 -9.60 10.50
C HIS A 89 -12.67 -9.73 9.28
N ILE A 90 -13.06 -10.96 8.95
CA ILE A 90 -13.88 -11.27 7.77
C ILE A 90 -15.22 -10.50 7.72
N VAL A 91 -15.79 -10.15 8.88
CA VAL A 91 -17.08 -9.43 8.92
C VAL A 91 -16.89 -7.96 8.54
N GLU A 92 -15.81 -7.29 8.97
CA GLU A 92 -15.47 -5.94 8.50
C GLU A 92 -15.27 -5.93 6.98
N ALA A 93 -14.55 -6.91 6.43
CA ALA A 93 -14.38 -7.03 4.98
C ALA A 93 -15.73 -7.18 4.24
N ARG A 94 -16.66 -7.99 4.77
CA ARG A 94 -18.02 -8.13 4.21
C ARG A 94 -18.83 -6.83 4.28
N ILE A 95 -18.69 -6.06 5.34
CA ILE A 95 -19.35 -4.76 5.46
C ILE A 95 -18.81 -3.80 4.40
N LEU A 96 -17.49 -3.74 4.21
CA LEU A 96 -16.86 -2.89 3.20
C LEU A 96 -17.28 -3.29 1.77
N GLU A 97 -17.30 -4.59 1.46
CA GLU A 97 -17.81 -5.06 0.17
C GLU A 97 -19.29 -4.68 -0.03
N ALA A 98 -20.13 -4.82 1.00
CA ALA A 98 -21.56 -4.52 0.93
C ALA A 98 -21.85 -3.02 0.70
N ILE A 99 -20.98 -2.12 1.12
CA ILE A 99 -21.10 -0.67 0.85
C ILE A 99 -20.50 -0.26 -0.50
N GLY A 100 -19.99 -1.22 -1.29
CA GLY A 100 -19.48 -0.97 -2.63
C GLY A 100 -18.13 -0.27 -2.67
N ILE A 101 -17.23 -0.59 -1.73
CA ILE A 101 -15.85 -0.08 -1.76
C ILE A 101 -15.09 -0.63 -2.97
N ASP A 102 -14.20 0.15 -3.57
CA ASP A 102 -13.47 -0.25 -4.77
C ASP A 102 -12.32 -1.22 -4.45
N MET A 103 -11.67 -1.10 -3.28
CA MET A 103 -10.61 -2.00 -2.80
C MET A 103 -10.55 -1.99 -1.27
N ILE A 104 -10.26 -3.14 -0.67
CA ILE A 104 -10.10 -3.31 0.77
C ILE A 104 -8.63 -3.44 1.11
N ASP A 105 -8.13 -2.67 2.09
CA ASP A 105 -6.82 -2.86 2.71
C ASP A 105 -6.99 -3.66 4.01
N GLU A 106 -6.59 -4.94 4.00
CA GLU A 106 -6.45 -5.71 5.24
C GLU A 106 -5.15 -5.29 5.91
N SER A 107 -5.28 -4.46 6.95
CA SER A 107 -4.21 -3.56 7.36
C SER A 107 -3.73 -3.76 8.78
N GLU A 108 -2.39 -3.82 8.94
CA GLU A 108 -1.67 -3.77 10.22
C GLU A 108 -1.77 -2.42 10.93
N VAL A 109 -2.17 -1.36 10.22
CA VAL A 109 -2.41 -0.02 10.82
C VAL A 109 -3.54 -0.09 11.83
N LEU A 110 -4.56 -0.91 11.57
CA LEU A 110 -5.60 -1.22 12.53
C LEU A 110 -5.14 -2.32 13.51
N SER A 111 -5.80 -2.40 14.66
CA SER A 111 -5.52 -3.47 15.62
C SER A 111 -5.99 -4.81 15.05
N PRO A 112 -5.16 -5.86 15.00
CA PRO A 112 -5.57 -7.16 14.50
C PRO A 112 -6.79 -7.71 15.26
N ALA A 113 -7.67 -8.39 14.56
CA ALA A 113 -8.76 -9.17 15.16
C ALA A 113 -8.37 -10.64 15.31
N ASP A 114 -7.46 -11.09 14.46
CA ASP A 114 -6.85 -12.41 14.51
C ASP A 114 -5.34 -12.23 14.28
N ASP A 115 -4.52 -12.80 15.13
CA ASP A 115 -3.07 -12.72 15.05
C ASP A 115 -2.42 -13.90 14.30
N ALA A 116 -3.22 -14.92 13.97
CA ALA A 116 -2.79 -16.13 13.26
C ALA A 116 -3.26 -16.18 11.81
N LEU A 117 -4.50 -15.75 11.53
CA LEU A 117 -5.12 -15.93 10.22
C LEU A 117 -5.53 -14.60 9.58
N HIS A 118 -5.18 -14.46 8.31
CA HIS A 118 -5.67 -13.40 7.44
C HIS A 118 -7.00 -13.81 6.77
N VAL A 119 -7.74 -12.81 6.29
CA VAL A 119 -8.96 -13.05 5.52
C VAL A 119 -8.63 -13.82 4.23
N ASP A 120 -9.39 -14.87 3.92
CA ASP A 120 -9.34 -15.52 2.60
C ASP A 120 -10.00 -14.63 1.55
N LYS A 121 -9.18 -13.86 0.85
CA LYS A 121 -9.58 -12.82 -0.10
C LYS A 121 -10.25 -13.37 -1.35
N ARG A 122 -10.03 -14.67 -1.65
CA ARG A 122 -10.65 -15.37 -2.78
C ARG A 122 -12.16 -15.54 -2.64
N LYS A 123 -12.69 -15.30 -1.43
CA LYS A 123 -14.15 -15.35 -1.13
C LYS A 123 -14.88 -14.05 -1.42
N PHE A 124 -14.16 -13.02 -1.88
CA PHE A 124 -14.68 -11.68 -2.14
C PHE A 124 -14.61 -11.35 -3.64
N SER A 125 -15.52 -10.53 -4.10
CA SER A 125 -15.50 -9.96 -5.45
C SER A 125 -14.67 -8.68 -5.53
N VAL A 126 -14.52 -7.96 -4.41
CA VAL A 126 -13.70 -6.76 -4.28
C VAL A 126 -12.22 -7.13 -4.14
N PRO A 127 -11.28 -6.44 -4.83
CA PRO A 127 -9.86 -6.67 -4.68
C PRO A 127 -9.32 -6.23 -3.32
N PHE A 128 -8.23 -6.89 -2.88
CA PHE A 128 -7.55 -6.56 -1.63
C PHE A 128 -6.12 -6.08 -1.86
N VAL A 129 -5.70 -5.12 -1.03
CA VAL A 129 -4.31 -4.76 -0.80
C VAL A 129 -3.86 -5.22 0.59
N CYS A 130 -2.60 -5.61 0.74
CA CYS A 130 -2.00 -6.00 2.01
C CYS A 130 -0.59 -5.45 2.17
N GLY A 131 -0.17 -5.24 3.39
CA GLY A 131 1.21 -4.90 3.73
C GLY A 131 2.15 -6.13 3.71
N ALA A 132 3.41 -5.92 3.32
CA ALA A 132 4.47 -6.91 3.42
C ALA A 132 5.81 -6.25 3.77
N ARG A 133 6.70 -6.99 4.48
CA ARG A 133 8.04 -6.56 4.87
C ARG A 133 9.15 -7.26 4.10
N ASP A 134 8.83 -8.43 3.56
CA ASP A 134 9.75 -9.31 2.85
C ASP A 134 9.01 -10.10 1.75
N LEU A 135 9.76 -10.83 0.94
CA LEU A 135 9.20 -11.62 -0.16
C LEU A 135 8.29 -12.75 0.34
N GLY A 136 8.66 -13.38 1.45
CA GLY A 136 7.86 -14.48 2.02
C GLY A 136 6.48 -14.01 2.44
N GLU A 137 6.40 -12.89 3.16
CA GLU A 137 5.13 -12.27 3.54
C GLU A 137 4.33 -11.81 2.31
N ALA A 138 4.99 -11.17 1.33
CA ALA A 138 4.37 -10.76 0.08
C ALA A 138 3.72 -11.93 -0.66
N LEU A 139 4.40 -13.06 -0.75
CA LEU A 139 3.89 -14.25 -1.43
C LEU A 139 2.77 -14.95 -0.65
N ARG A 140 2.81 -14.93 0.70
CA ARG A 140 1.67 -15.42 1.51
C ARG A 140 0.43 -14.59 1.25
N ARG A 141 0.53 -13.25 1.29
CA ARG A 141 -0.60 -12.35 1.00
C ARG A 141 -1.15 -12.54 -0.42
N ALA A 142 -0.27 -12.66 -1.42
CA ALA A 142 -0.68 -12.98 -2.80
C ALA A 142 -1.36 -14.36 -2.89
N GLY A 143 -0.86 -15.37 -2.17
CA GLY A 143 -1.46 -16.71 -2.09
C GLY A 143 -2.84 -16.74 -1.45
N GLU A 144 -3.12 -15.82 -0.53
CA GLU A 144 -4.44 -15.61 0.07
C GLU A 144 -5.41 -14.85 -0.85
N GLY A 145 -4.92 -14.33 -1.98
CA GLY A 145 -5.71 -13.64 -2.99
C GLY A 145 -5.58 -12.12 -2.98
N ALA A 146 -4.57 -11.54 -2.33
CA ALA A 146 -4.29 -10.12 -2.48
C ALA A 146 -3.93 -9.79 -3.94
N MET A 147 -4.51 -8.72 -4.48
CA MET A 147 -4.29 -8.25 -5.86
C MET A 147 -3.31 -7.08 -5.93
N MET A 148 -2.95 -6.52 -4.78
CA MET A 148 -1.98 -5.46 -4.61
C MET A 148 -1.25 -5.66 -3.28
N LEU A 149 0.01 -5.28 -3.27
CA LEU A 149 0.85 -5.24 -2.07
C LEU A 149 1.30 -3.80 -1.82
N ARG A 150 1.69 -3.54 -0.59
CA ARG A 150 2.43 -2.35 -0.21
C ARG A 150 3.48 -2.70 0.84
N THR A 151 4.53 -1.91 0.94
CA THR A 151 5.39 -2.03 2.11
C THR A 151 4.58 -1.70 3.36
N LYS A 152 4.85 -2.37 4.48
CA LYS A 152 4.28 -1.97 5.76
C LYS A 152 4.85 -0.62 6.20
N GLY A 153 6.16 -0.45 6.06
CA GLY A 153 6.84 0.72 6.58
C GLY A 153 6.55 0.89 8.08
N GLU A 154 6.65 2.10 8.58
CA GLU A 154 6.11 2.45 9.89
C GLU A 154 5.18 3.67 9.75
N ALA A 155 3.91 3.38 9.48
CA ALA A 155 2.91 4.36 9.10
C ALA A 155 2.74 5.47 10.17
N GLY A 156 2.62 6.72 9.72
CA GLY A 156 2.37 7.87 10.60
C GLY A 156 3.61 8.45 11.28
N THR A 157 4.83 7.97 10.96
CA THR A 157 6.08 8.49 11.52
C THR A 157 6.63 9.69 10.77
N GLY A 158 6.35 9.81 9.47
CA GLY A 158 7.03 10.78 8.60
C GLY A 158 8.51 10.43 8.33
N ASP A 159 8.92 9.18 8.62
CA ASP A 159 10.25 8.63 8.38
C ASP A 159 10.13 7.39 7.48
N VAL A 160 10.80 7.42 6.35
CA VAL A 160 10.72 6.36 5.31
C VAL A 160 11.66 5.19 5.55
N VAL A 161 12.51 5.21 6.58
CA VAL A 161 13.57 4.21 6.77
C VAL A 161 13.05 2.77 6.76
N GLN A 162 11.91 2.52 7.40
CA GLN A 162 11.32 1.17 7.43
C GLN A 162 10.73 0.78 6.06
N ALA A 163 10.08 1.70 5.36
CA ALA A 163 9.58 1.45 4.00
C ALA A 163 10.73 1.13 3.04
N VAL A 164 11.84 1.87 3.13
CA VAL A 164 13.08 1.60 2.38
C VAL A 164 13.64 0.20 2.69
N ARG A 165 13.71 -0.16 3.98
CA ARG A 165 14.19 -1.50 4.40
C ARG A 165 13.34 -2.61 3.80
N HIS A 166 12.01 -2.49 3.87
CA HIS A 166 11.09 -3.50 3.35
C HIS A 166 11.18 -3.61 1.83
N LEU A 167 11.18 -2.49 1.12
CA LEU A 167 11.29 -2.50 -0.34
C LEU A 167 12.61 -3.12 -0.80
N ARG A 168 13.74 -2.70 -0.20
CA ARG A 168 15.05 -3.28 -0.49
C ARG A 168 15.13 -4.77 -0.15
N LYS A 169 14.49 -5.19 0.94
CA LYS A 169 14.46 -6.61 1.35
C LYS A 169 13.74 -7.45 0.31
N ILE A 170 12.55 -7.03 -0.12
CA ILE A 170 11.78 -7.70 -1.17
C ILE A 170 12.61 -7.81 -2.47
N GLU A 171 13.20 -6.71 -2.91
CA GLU A 171 14.02 -6.66 -4.12
C GLU A 171 15.30 -7.53 -4.03
N GLN A 172 15.93 -7.58 -2.87
CA GLN A 172 17.09 -8.45 -2.63
C GLN A 172 16.70 -9.92 -2.68
N GLU A 173 15.57 -10.28 -2.09
CA GLU A 173 15.07 -11.67 -2.07
C GLU A 173 14.58 -12.12 -3.47
N ILE A 174 14.00 -11.24 -4.26
CA ILE A 174 13.69 -11.52 -5.67
C ILE A 174 14.98 -11.81 -6.45
N ARG A 175 16.01 -10.95 -6.34
CA ARG A 175 17.31 -11.18 -7.01
C ARG A 175 17.98 -12.46 -6.53
N TRP A 176 17.93 -12.77 -5.24
CA TRP A 176 18.44 -14.03 -4.72
C TRP A 176 17.68 -15.23 -5.34
N LEU A 177 16.35 -15.17 -5.34
CA LEU A 177 15.51 -16.25 -5.84
C LEU A 177 15.72 -16.52 -7.34
N THR A 178 15.85 -15.48 -8.15
CA THR A 178 16.11 -15.61 -9.61
C THR A 178 17.48 -16.22 -9.94
N GLY A 179 18.43 -16.17 -9.02
CA GLY A 179 19.75 -16.78 -9.17
C GLY A 179 19.84 -18.24 -8.76
N LEU A 180 18.78 -18.84 -8.20
CA LEU A 180 18.75 -20.23 -7.76
C LEU A 180 18.54 -21.20 -8.94
N ARG A 181 18.94 -22.46 -8.73
CA ARG A 181 18.56 -23.55 -9.64
C ARG A 181 17.16 -24.06 -9.29
N GLU A 182 16.49 -24.72 -10.21
CA GLU A 182 15.14 -25.25 -10.01
C GLU A 182 15.03 -26.23 -8.81
N ASP A 183 16.06 -27.04 -8.59
CA ASP A 183 16.10 -28.01 -7.48
C ASP A 183 16.24 -27.32 -6.10
N GLU A 184 16.70 -26.07 -6.05
CA GLU A 184 16.82 -25.26 -4.83
C GLU A 184 15.52 -24.55 -4.45
N LEU A 185 14.53 -24.45 -5.36
CA LEU A 185 13.29 -23.70 -5.12
C LEU A 185 12.42 -24.30 -4.01
N TYR A 186 12.50 -25.62 -3.77
CA TYR A 186 11.79 -26.25 -2.66
C TYR A 186 12.33 -25.77 -1.30
N ASP A 187 13.64 -25.64 -1.18
CA ASP A 187 14.26 -25.11 0.03
C ASP A 187 14.01 -23.59 0.19
N ALA A 188 14.03 -22.85 -0.92
CA ALA A 188 13.65 -21.44 -0.96
C ALA A 188 12.23 -21.21 -0.47
N ALA A 189 11.25 -21.99 -0.96
CA ALA A 189 9.85 -21.91 -0.52
C ALA A 189 9.70 -22.17 0.98
N LYS A 190 10.45 -23.15 1.51
CA LYS A 190 10.49 -23.45 2.94
C LYS A 190 11.09 -22.28 3.75
N LYS A 191 12.21 -21.71 3.31
CA LYS A 191 12.86 -20.56 3.97
C LYS A 191 11.97 -19.32 3.98
N LEU A 192 11.30 -19.04 2.86
CA LEU A 192 10.37 -17.93 2.72
C LEU A 192 9.02 -18.19 3.41
N ALA A 193 8.75 -19.42 3.83
CA ALA A 193 7.44 -19.87 4.31
C ALA A 193 6.31 -19.46 3.33
N ALA A 194 6.53 -19.65 2.02
CA ALA A 194 5.68 -19.18 0.94
C ALA A 194 5.22 -20.31 0.02
N PRO A 195 4.06 -20.17 -0.68
CA PRO A 195 3.58 -21.14 -1.63
C PRO A 195 4.59 -21.40 -2.76
N LEU A 196 4.93 -22.68 -3.01
CA LEU A 196 5.95 -23.07 -3.99
C LEU A 196 5.65 -22.60 -5.41
N ASP A 197 4.39 -22.60 -5.81
CA ASP A 197 3.95 -22.13 -7.12
C ASP A 197 4.23 -20.63 -7.33
N LEU A 198 4.04 -19.83 -6.29
CA LEU A 198 4.37 -18.40 -6.33
C LEU A 198 5.89 -18.15 -6.28
N VAL A 199 6.64 -18.97 -5.53
CA VAL A 199 8.10 -18.93 -5.54
C VAL A 199 8.65 -19.23 -6.93
N LYS A 200 8.16 -20.28 -7.60
CA LYS A 200 8.53 -20.60 -8.99
C LYS A 200 8.18 -19.46 -9.94
N LYS A 201 7.00 -18.86 -9.79
CA LYS A 201 6.58 -17.75 -10.63
C LYS A 201 7.51 -16.53 -10.47
N VAL A 202 7.90 -16.18 -9.26
CA VAL A 202 8.85 -15.07 -9.03
C VAL A 202 10.24 -15.43 -9.57
N HIS A 203 10.69 -16.67 -9.42
CA HIS A 203 11.96 -17.13 -10.00
C HIS A 203 11.98 -16.96 -11.53
N GLU A 204 10.88 -17.33 -12.21
CA GLU A 204 10.74 -17.24 -13.68
C GLU A 204 10.59 -15.80 -14.18
N GLU A 205 9.77 -14.99 -13.47
CA GLU A 205 9.40 -13.63 -13.92
C GLU A 205 10.34 -12.54 -13.40
N GLY A 206 11.13 -12.80 -12.36
CA GLY A 206 12.02 -11.82 -11.73
C GLY A 206 11.30 -10.64 -11.05
N ARG A 207 10.03 -10.82 -10.69
CA ARG A 207 9.18 -9.78 -10.08
C ARG A 207 8.05 -10.38 -9.25
N LEU A 208 7.43 -9.57 -8.42
CA LEU A 208 6.22 -9.95 -7.70
C LEU A 208 5.06 -10.28 -8.67
N PRO A 209 4.17 -11.22 -8.29
CA PRO A 209 3.03 -11.61 -9.13
C PRO A 209 1.91 -10.56 -9.18
N VAL A 210 1.95 -9.55 -8.30
CA VAL A 210 0.99 -8.46 -8.16
C VAL A 210 1.71 -7.13 -7.95
N VAL A 211 0.99 -6.02 -8.17
CA VAL A 211 1.51 -4.66 -8.00
C VAL A 211 2.02 -4.41 -6.57
N ASN A 212 3.15 -3.74 -6.42
CA ASN A 212 3.73 -3.39 -5.11
C ASN A 212 3.97 -1.88 -5.00
N PHE A 213 3.24 -1.23 -4.10
CA PHE A 213 3.42 0.18 -3.75
C PHE A 213 4.30 0.33 -2.51
N SER A 214 4.86 1.52 -2.32
CA SER A 214 5.50 1.87 -1.05
C SER A 214 4.52 2.60 -0.14
N ALA A 215 4.53 2.24 1.14
CA ALA A 215 3.77 2.89 2.20
C ALA A 215 4.62 3.00 3.48
N GLY A 216 4.29 3.98 4.30
CA GLY A 216 4.91 4.20 5.61
C GLY A 216 5.99 5.30 5.59
N GLY A 217 5.67 6.46 6.15
CA GLY A 217 6.61 7.53 6.41
C GLY A 217 6.82 8.55 5.30
N VAL A 218 6.25 8.41 4.11
CA VAL A 218 6.38 9.38 3.03
C VAL A 218 5.79 10.73 3.45
N ALA A 219 6.61 11.80 3.45
CA ALA A 219 6.23 13.14 3.88
C ALA A 219 6.63 14.24 2.90
N THR A 220 7.53 13.96 1.95
CA THR A 220 8.06 14.94 1.01
C THR A 220 8.03 14.41 -0.44
N PRO A 221 8.12 15.29 -1.46
CA PRO A 221 8.30 14.89 -2.84
C PRO A 221 9.55 14.01 -3.04
N ALA A 222 10.65 14.32 -2.35
CA ALA A 222 11.89 13.55 -2.43
C ALA A 222 11.73 12.14 -1.86
N ASP A 223 10.97 11.95 -0.76
CA ASP A 223 10.67 10.62 -0.24
C ASP A 223 9.89 9.79 -1.27
N ALA A 224 8.86 10.38 -1.87
CA ALA A 224 8.06 9.71 -2.89
C ALA A 224 8.90 9.30 -4.11
N ALA A 225 9.75 10.21 -4.59
CA ALA A 225 10.68 9.92 -5.68
C ALA A 225 11.69 8.81 -5.33
N LEU A 226 12.20 8.81 -4.08
CA LEU A 226 13.08 7.74 -3.58
C LEU A 226 12.40 6.37 -3.63
N MET A 227 11.12 6.28 -3.23
CA MET A 227 10.39 5.00 -3.29
C MET A 227 10.29 4.49 -4.74
N MET A 228 10.00 5.38 -5.70
CA MET A 228 9.94 5.03 -7.11
C MET A 228 11.32 4.59 -7.65
N GLU A 229 12.41 5.27 -7.27
CA GLU A 229 13.78 4.89 -7.62
C GLU A 229 14.16 3.49 -7.10
N LEU A 230 13.62 3.12 -5.93
CA LEU A 230 13.86 1.81 -5.30
C LEU A 230 12.98 0.69 -5.86
N GLY A 231 12.13 0.97 -6.85
CA GLY A 231 11.34 -0.04 -7.56
C GLY A 231 9.87 -0.15 -7.10
N ALA A 232 9.36 0.76 -6.27
CA ALA A 232 7.93 0.82 -6.00
C ALA A 232 7.17 1.20 -7.27
N GLU A 233 5.98 0.63 -7.43
CA GLU A 233 5.11 0.91 -8.59
C GLU A 233 4.09 2.03 -8.31
N GLY A 234 4.24 2.72 -7.19
CA GLY A 234 3.46 3.86 -6.71
C GLY A 234 3.64 4.04 -5.21
N VAL A 235 2.97 5.03 -4.63
CA VAL A 235 3.10 5.33 -3.20
C VAL A 235 1.75 5.53 -2.51
N PHE A 236 1.69 5.15 -1.23
CA PHE A 236 0.64 5.56 -0.29
C PHE A 236 1.18 6.70 0.57
N VAL A 237 0.41 7.75 0.73
CA VAL A 237 0.76 8.89 1.58
C VAL A 237 -0.44 9.29 2.42
N GLY A 238 -0.26 9.34 3.73
CA GLY A 238 -1.32 9.72 4.67
C GLY A 238 -0.96 10.97 5.46
N SER A 239 -0.46 10.76 6.67
CA SER A 239 -0.11 11.84 7.59
C SER A 239 0.83 12.88 6.99
N GLY A 240 1.73 12.48 6.10
CA GLY A 240 2.70 13.36 5.44
C GLY A 240 2.07 14.52 4.65
N ILE A 241 0.83 14.35 4.17
CA ILE A 241 0.09 15.41 3.47
C ILE A 241 -0.73 16.22 4.48
N PHE A 242 -1.67 15.60 5.17
CA PHE A 242 -2.69 16.32 5.94
C PHE A 242 -2.21 16.81 7.32
N LYS A 243 -0.99 16.45 7.74
CA LYS A 243 -0.29 17.02 8.91
C LYS A 243 0.77 18.07 8.52
N SER A 244 0.86 18.45 7.25
CA SER A 244 1.75 19.51 6.77
C SER A 244 1.08 20.89 6.83
N GLY A 245 1.89 21.95 6.68
CA GLY A 245 1.41 23.33 6.71
C GLY A 245 0.52 23.73 5.53
N ASP A 246 0.69 23.06 4.35
CA ASP A 246 -0.13 23.28 3.15
C ASP A 246 -0.42 21.93 2.46
N PRO A 247 -1.49 21.23 2.86
CA PRO A 247 -1.83 19.92 2.32
C PRO A 247 -2.08 19.89 0.82
N ALA A 248 -2.77 20.89 0.27
CA ALA A 248 -3.11 20.91 -1.15
C ALA A 248 -1.87 21.05 -2.04
N LYS A 249 -0.97 21.97 -1.68
CA LYS A 249 0.29 22.18 -2.39
C LYS A 249 1.21 20.97 -2.27
N ARG A 250 1.30 20.37 -1.09
CA ARG A 250 2.12 19.18 -0.84
C ARG A 250 1.60 17.97 -1.57
N ALA A 251 0.29 17.73 -1.57
CA ALA A 251 -0.36 16.65 -2.32
C ALA A 251 -0.01 16.72 -3.81
N LYS A 252 -0.17 17.90 -4.42
CA LYS A 252 0.16 18.13 -5.82
C LYS A 252 1.64 17.91 -6.13
N ALA A 253 2.53 18.39 -5.25
CA ALA A 253 3.97 18.23 -5.41
C ALA A 253 4.40 16.75 -5.34
N ILE A 254 3.81 15.96 -4.42
CA ILE A 254 4.08 14.53 -4.29
C ILE A 254 3.58 13.76 -5.51
N VAL A 255 2.37 14.04 -6.01
CA VAL A 255 1.86 13.40 -7.24
C VAL A 255 2.79 13.67 -8.43
N GLN A 256 3.21 14.91 -8.61
CA GLN A 256 4.12 15.27 -9.68
C GLN A 256 5.51 14.63 -9.51
N ALA A 257 6.03 14.55 -8.28
CA ALA A 257 7.31 13.91 -7.99
C ALA A 257 7.30 12.41 -8.35
N VAL A 258 6.20 11.71 -8.08
CA VAL A 258 6.03 10.31 -8.51
C VAL A 258 6.04 10.18 -10.03
N ALA A 259 5.45 11.13 -10.76
CA ALA A 259 5.43 11.11 -12.22
C ALA A 259 6.80 11.45 -12.85
N CYS A 260 7.62 12.28 -12.22
CA CYS A 260 8.91 12.75 -12.72
C CYS A 260 10.10 12.39 -11.83
N TRP A 261 10.04 11.28 -11.13
CA TRP A 261 10.98 10.88 -10.09
C TRP A 261 12.47 10.80 -10.52
N ARG A 262 12.75 10.73 -11.83
CA ARG A 262 14.12 10.75 -12.40
C ARG A 262 14.62 12.13 -12.78
N ASP A 263 13.77 13.15 -12.74
CA ASP A 263 14.11 14.52 -13.13
C ASP A 263 14.49 15.34 -11.90
N ALA A 264 15.80 15.43 -11.63
CA ALA A 264 16.32 16.11 -10.44
C ALA A 264 16.01 17.63 -10.43
N GLU A 265 15.99 18.29 -11.60
CA GLU A 265 15.68 19.70 -11.71
C GLU A 265 14.21 19.94 -11.33
N LYS A 266 13.31 19.11 -11.89
CA LYS A 266 11.89 19.16 -11.56
C LYS A 266 11.62 18.84 -10.10
N LEU A 267 12.31 17.84 -9.53
CA LEU A 267 12.21 17.52 -8.11
C LEU A 267 12.66 18.66 -7.20
N ALA A 268 13.70 19.43 -7.59
CA ALA A 268 14.12 20.60 -6.85
C ALA A 268 13.04 21.70 -6.83
N GLU A 269 12.42 21.98 -8.01
CA GLU A 269 11.27 22.89 -8.09
C GLU A 269 10.11 22.43 -7.20
N LEU A 270 9.70 21.16 -7.32
CA LEU A 270 8.59 20.57 -6.58
C LEU A 270 8.82 20.52 -5.06
N SER A 271 10.07 20.47 -4.63
CA SER A 271 10.43 20.45 -3.21
C SER A 271 10.50 21.85 -2.59
N SER A 272 10.40 22.90 -3.40
CA SER A 272 10.59 24.30 -2.96
C SER A 272 9.29 24.92 -2.47
N GLY A 273 9.38 25.67 -1.36
CA GLY A 273 8.30 26.54 -0.86
C GLY A 273 7.02 25.79 -0.46
N LEU A 274 7.10 24.54 0.01
CA LEU A 274 5.95 23.71 0.41
C LEU A 274 5.45 23.98 1.85
N GLY A 275 6.03 24.93 2.56
CA GLY A 275 5.75 25.11 3.98
C GLY A 275 6.34 23.98 4.83
N GLU A 276 5.95 23.94 6.09
CA GLU A 276 6.46 22.92 7.02
C GLU A 276 5.97 21.51 6.62
N ALA A 277 6.88 20.55 6.61
CA ALA A 277 6.54 19.14 6.56
C ALA A 277 5.88 18.72 7.88
N MET A 278 5.20 17.54 7.87
CA MET A 278 4.74 16.98 9.14
C MET A 278 5.92 16.80 10.11
N VAL A 279 5.67 17.00 11.38
CA VAL A 279 6.66 16.68 12.42
C VAL A 279 6.86 15.17 12.44
N GLY A 280 8.10 14.72 12.20
CA GLY A 280 8.46 13.32 12.20
C GLY A 280 8.48 12.74 13.62
N ILE A 281 8.22 11.44 13.73
CA ILE A 281 8.34 10.68 14.97
C ILE A 281 9.50 9.72 14.78
N ASN A 282 10.51 9.80 15.67
CA ASN A 282 11.64 8.88 15.62
C ASN A 282 11.15 7.42 15.82
N PRO A 283 11.39 6.52 14.86
CA PRO A 283 10.99 5.12 14.97
C PRO A 283 11.48 4.42 16.25
N ASP A 284 12.62 4.81 16.78
CA ASP A 284 13.19 4.22 18.02
C ASP A 284 12.42 4.65 19.29
N GLU A 285 11.57 5.66 19.21
CA GLU A 285 10.77 6.18 20.33
C GLU A 285 9.32 5.67 20.31
N ILE A 286 8.92 4.90 19.28
CA ILE A 286 7.55 4.42 19.14
C ILE A 286 7.28 3.24 20.05
N ARG A 287 6.17 3.33 20.83
CA ARG A 287 5.71 2.22 21.67
C ARG A 287 4.92 1.16 20.90
N THR A 288 4.22 1.56 19.85
CA THR A 288 3.37 0.68 19.02
C THR A 288 4.03 0.45 17.68
N ILE A 289 4.63 -0.72 17.50
CA ILE A 289 5.23 -1.15 16.23
C ILE A 289 4.12 -1.77 15.40
N MET A 290 3.63 -1.04 14.38
CA MET A 290 2.53 -1.52 13.54
C MET A 290 3.00 -2.56 12.54
N GLU A 291 4.19 -2.42 11.99
CA GLU A 291 4.75 -3.32 10.97
C GLU A 291 4.91 -4.78 11.46
N ALA A 292 5.01 -4.98 12.77
CA ALA A 292 5.13 -6.31 13.36
C ALA A 292 3.81 -7.09 13.43
N ARG A 293 2.66 -6.45 13.14
CA ARG A 293 1.34 -7.08 13.21
C ARG A 293 1.08 -7.96 11.99
N GLY A 294 0.42 -9.11 12.20
CA GLY A 294 -0.05 -10.00 11.13
C GLY A 294 1.08 -10.53 10.24
N VAL A 295 2.08 -11.14 10.82
CA VAL A 295 3.27 -11.67 10.13
C VAL A 295 3.03 -13.10 9.63
#